data_7def9b0c7aecee5d7603f4e4a63fd302
#
_entry.id   7def9b0c7aecee5d7603f4e4a63fd302
#
_cell.length_a   1.000
_cell.length_b   1.000
_cell.length_c   1.000
_cell.angle_alpha   90.00
_cell.angle_beta   90.00
_cell.angle_gamma   90.00
#
_symmetry.space_group_name_H-M   'P 1'
#
loop_
_entity.id
_entity.type
_entity.pdbx_description
1 polymer ?
#
loop_
_entity_poly.entity_id
_entity_poly.type
_entity_poly.pdbx_seq_one_letter_code
_entity_poly.pdbx_strand_id
1 'polypeptide(L)'
;MLRGYRAWWGALIVMVITAGLVVLDITAGPVHRFWSRHAFTSNVLAGVCVLLLTVLIVDRVIRIRQLKNQSRAVGAPAALIVAQASRAADAVTRAGRSAEDRDEASGEVRTYTQMLLTSAPLLIEARDPRAFLEAAQHVAAELFRALHAEDEQLEPTKAKLDHAVKQLDAAAAALLKALSSEQRAAISQLPISMAPGRS
;
A
#
# COMPACT_ATOMS: atom_id res chain seq x y z
N MET A 1 9.39 -2.58 12.89
CA MET A 1 10.47 -2.69 11.88
C MET A 1 11.55 -3.74 12.19
N LEU A 2 11.83 -4.11 13.44
CA LEU A 2 12.91 -5.03 13.83
C LEU A 2 12.69 -6.53 13.54
N ARG A 3 11.44 -6.98 13.33
CA ARG A 3 11.13 -8.40 13.09
C ARG A 3 11.59 -8.93 11.72
N GLY A 4 11.57 -8.10 10.67
CA GLY A 4 12.01 -8.51 9.34
C GLY A 4 13.54 -8.67 9.22
N TYR A 5 14.29 -7.87 9.98
CA TYR A 5 15.75 -7.89 9.98
C TYR A 5 16.30 -9.21 10.55
N ARG A 6 15.68 -9.72 11.63
CA ARG A 6 16.10 -10.98 12.28
C ARG A 6 15.92 -12.22 11.40
N ALA A 7 14.85 -12.28 10.61
CA ALA A 7 14.61 -13.40 9.70
C ALA A 7 15.61 -13.42 8.54
N TRP A 8 16.03 -12.24 8.05
CA TRP A 8 17.02 -12.12 6.98
C TRP A 8 18.42 -12.55 7.43
N TRP A 9 18.83 -12.15 8.64
CA TRP A 9 20.09 -12.60 9.23
C TRP A 9 20.12 -14.12 9.43
N GLY A 10 19.00 -14.71 9.82
CA GLY A 10 18.88 -16.17 9.92
C GLY A 10 19.10 -16.87 8.58
N ALA A 11 18.47 -16.37 7.50
CA ALA A 11 18.65 -16.92 6.16
C ALA A 11 20.08 -16.77 5.62
N LEU A 12 20.70 -15.61 5.88
CA LEU A 12 22.07 -15.33 5.47
C LEU A 12 23.06 -16.21 6.22
N ILE A 13 22.86 -16.42 7.51
CA ILE A 13 23.67 -17.32 8.34
C ILE A 13 23.56 -18.77 7.82
N VAL A 14 22.33 -19.25 7.53
CA VAL A 14 22.13 -20.59 6.97
C VAL A 14 22.80 -20.73 5.60
N MET A 15 22.70 -19.73 4.73
CA MET A 15 23.36 -19.74 3.43
C MET A 15 24.88 -19.77 3.54
N VAL A 16 25.47 -18.98 4.43
CA VAL A 16 26.92 -18.94 4.68
C VAL A 16 27.41 -20.26 5.27
N ILE A 17 26.69 -20.84 6.23
CA ILE A 17 27.02 -22.13 6.80
C ILE A 17 26.94 -23.24 5.74
N THR A 18 25.89 -23.25 4.92
CA THR A 18 25.73 -24.27 3.85
C THR A 18 26.84 -24.13 2.79
N ALA A 19 27.15 -22.91 2.34
CA ALA A 19 28.25 -22.66 1.41
C ALA A 19 29.61 -23.05 2.03
N GLY A 20 29.84 -22.74 3.30
CA GLY A 20 31.04 -23.13 4.03
C GLY A 20 31.18 -24.67 4.12
N LEU A 21 30.10 -25.38 4.41
CA LEU A 21 30.09 -26.85 4.45
C LEU A 21 30.38 -27.48 3.08
N VAL A 22 29.84 -26.92 1.99
CA VAL A 22 30.13 -27.38 0.62
C VAL A 22 31.61 -27.15 0.27
N VAL A 23 32.17 -25.99 0.59
CA VAL A 23 33.59 -25.71 0.35
C VAL A 23 34.49 -26.65 1.18
N LEU A 24 34.15 -26.88 2.44
CA LEU A 24 34.87 -27.83 3.31
C LEU A 24 34.80 -29.28 2.78
N ASP A 25 33.66 -29.69 2.25
CA ASP A 25 33.50 -31.03 1.65
C ASP A 25 34.40 -31.22 0.43
N ILE A 26 34.56 -30.18 -0.39
CA ILE A 26 35.41 -30.22 -1.58
C ILE A 26 36.91 -30.16 -1.20
N THR A 27 37.27 -29.43 -0.13
CA THR A 27 38.69 -29.19 0.17
C THR A 27 39.29 -30.11 1.25
N ALA A 28 38.46 -30.69 2.11
CA ALA A 28 38.94 -31.51 3.24
C ALA A 28 38.51 -32.96 3.13
N GLY A 29 39.44 -33.83 2.72
CA GLY A 29 39.24 -35.27 2.60
C GLY A 29 38.65 -36.00 3.83
N PRO A 30 38.89 -35.59 5.09
CA PRO A 30 38.23 -36.14 6.27
C PRO A 30 36.72 -35.88 6.32
N VAL A 31 36.28 -34.73 5.85
CA VAL A 31 34.86 -34.32 5.82
C VAL A 31 34.11 -35.14 4.79
N HIS A 32 34.70 -35.34 3.60
CA HIS A 32 34.12 -36.19 2.56
C HIS A 32 33.91 -37.65 3.05
N ARG A 33 34.89 -38.22 3.78
CA ARG A 33 34.74 -39.55 4.39
C ARG A 33 33.66 -39.61 5.48
N PHE A 34 33.46 -38.54 6.23
CA PHE A 34 32.39 -38.46 7.22
C PHE A 34 31.02 -38.45 6.52
N TRP A 35 30.82 -37.60 5.51
CA TRP A 35 29.58 -37.51 4.76
C TRP A 35 29.23 -38.76 3.98
N SER A 36 30.20 -39.44 3.40
CA SER A 36 29.97 -40.71 2.68
C SER A 36 29.53 -41.85 3.60
N ARG A 37 29.98 -41.86 4.87
CA ARG A 37 29.51 -42.80 5.89
C ARG A 37 28.14 -42.47 6.45
N HIS A 38 27.72 -41.22 6.39
CA HIS A 38 26.45 -40.71 6.94
C HIS A 38 25.56 -40.16 5.83
N ALA A 39 25.51 -40.78 4.69
CA ALA A 39 24.76 -40.33 3.51
C ALA A 39 23.29 -40.01 3.81
N PHE A 40 22.66 -40.77 4.71
CA PHE A 40 21.29 -40.51 5.14
C PHE A 40 21.16 -39.16 5.87
N THR A 41 22.05 -38.87 6.82
CA THR A 41 22.03 -37.65 7.59
C THR A 41 22.31 -36.42 6.72
N SER A 42 23.20 -36.51 5.75
CA SER A 42 23.50 -35.43 4.82
C SER A 42 22.31 -35.13 3.89
N ASN A 43 21.61 -36.16 3.39
CA ASN A 43 20.43 -35.99 2.58
C ASN A 43 19.27 -35.34 3.37
N VAL A 44 19.07 -35.74 4.62
CA VAL A 44 18.07 -35.13 5.51
C VAL A 44 18.41 -33.66 5.76
N LEU A 45 19.67 -33.36 6.07
CA LEU A 45 20.10 -31.96 6.32
C LEU A 45 19.94 -31.10 5.06
N ALA A 46 20.35 -31.60 3.91
CA ALA A 46 20.14 -30.92 2.63
C ALA A 46 18.64 -30.67 2.36
N GLY A 47 17.79 -31.67 2.59
CA GLY A 47 16.35 -31.55 2.47
C GLY A 47 15.75 -30.48 3.38
N VAL A 48 16.17 -30.43 4.63
CA VAL A 48 15.76 -29.38 5.59
C VAL A 48 16.22 -28.00 5.12
N CYS A 49 17.44 -27.85 4.66
CA CYS A 49 17.95 -26.59 4.12
C CYS A 49 17.15 -26.09 2.90
N VAL A 50 16.86 -26.99 1.96
CA VAL A 50 16.05 -26.68 0.77
C VAL A 50 14.63 -26.26 1.19
N LEU A 51 14.03 -26.98 2.13
CA LEU A 51 12.69 -26.67 2.64
C LEU A 51 12.64 -25.31 3.31
N LEU A 52 13.62 -25.00 4.17
CA LEU A 52 13.73 -23.69 4.83
C LEU A 52 13.90 -22.56 3.81
N LEU A 53 14.77 -22.74 2.81
CA LEU A 53 14.95 -21.76 1.74
C LEU A 53 13.66 -21.57 0.94
N THR A 54 12.98 -22.64 0.62
CA THR A 54 11.70 -22.58 -0.12
C THR A 54 10.65 -21.82 0.69
N VAL A 55 10.49 -22.12 1.98
CA VAL A 55 9.55 -21.42 2.85
C VAL A 55 9.88 -19.93 2.95
N LEU A 56 11.16 -19.57 3.09
CA LEU A 56 11.58 -18.16 3.16
C LEU A 56 11.30 -17.41 1.86
N ILE A 57 11.57 -18.04 0.70
CA ILE A 57 11.30 -17.44 -0.61
C ILE A 57 9.80 -17.28 -0.82
N VAL A 58 9.01 -18.31 -0.52
CA VAL A 58 7.55 -18.29 -0.69
C VAL A 58 6.92 -17.23 0.23
N ASP A 59 7.28 -17.19 1.52
CA ASP A 59 6.79 -16.17 2.46
C ASP A 59 7.11 -14.75 1.94
N ARG A 60 8.31 -14.58 1.39
CA ARG A 60 8.74 -13.29 0.84
C ARG A 60 7.93 -12.90 -0.39
N VAL A 61 7.73 -13.82 -1.33
CA VAL A 61 6.93 -13.57 -2.54
C VAL A 61 5.49 -13.26 -2.18
N ILE A 62 4.90 -13.99 -1.22
CA ILE A 62 3.54 -13.75 -0.74
C ILE A 62 3.43 -12.34 -0.14
N ARG A 63 4.36 -11.93 0.72
CA ARG A 63 4.37 -10.58 1.32
C ARG A 63 4.45 -9.48 0.28
N ILE A 64 5.31 -9.63 -0.73
CA ILE A 64 5.41 -8.62 -1.81
C ILE A 64 4.12 -8.54 -2.60
N ARG A 65 3.49 -9.69 -2.92
CA ARG A 65 2.20 -9.73 -3.60
C ARG A 65 1.09 -9.10 -2.75
N GLN A 66 1.06 -9.38 -1.45
CA GLN A 66 0.09 -8.78 -0.52
C GLN A 66 0.24 -7.27 -0.46
N LEU A 67 1.47 -6.74 -0.30
CA LEU A 67 1.74 -5.30 -0.31
C LEU A 67 1.32 -4.64 -1.63
N LYS A 68 1.58 -5.31 -2.76
CA LYS A 68 1.15 -4.83 -4.08
C LYS A 68 -0.36 -4.81 -4.23
N ASN A 69 -1.03 -5.83 -3.73
CA ASN A 69 -2.49 -5.91 -3.75
C ASN A 69 -3.12 -4.88 -2.81
N GLN A 70 -2.57 -4.69 -1.60
CA GLN A 70 -3.01 -3.67 -0.67
C GLN A 70 -2.87 -2.26 -1.24
N SER A 71 -1.74 -1.94 -1.89
CA SER A 71 -1.56 -0.62 -2.50
C SER A 71 -2.56 -0.35 -3.63
N ARG A 72 -2.95 -1.37 -4.39
CA ARG A 72 -3.99 -1.25 -5.42
C ARG A 72 -5.38 -1.17 -4.80
N ALA A 73 -5.65 -1.98 -3.78
CA ALA A 73 -6.93 -1.99 -3.07
C ALA A 73 -7.22 -0.66 -2.36
N VAL A 74 -6.20 0.06 -1.91
CA VAL A 74 -6.34 1.36 -1.24
C VAL A 74 -6.23 2.52 -2.24
N GLY A 75 -5.32 2.42 -3.22
CA GLY A 75 -5.06 3.50 -4.17
C GLY A 75 -6.23 3.80 -5.09
N ALA A 76 -6.92 2.78 -5.59
CA ALA A 76 -8.07 2.96 -6.48
C ALA A 76 -9.26 3.65 -5.78
N PRO A 77 -9.72 3.19 -4.59
CA PRO A 77 -10.77 3.89 -3.84
C PRO A 77 -10.39 5.33 -3.48
N ALA A 78 -9.15 5.59 -3.06
CA ALA A 78 -8.70 6.94 -2.74
C ALA A 78 -8.78 7.88 -3.96
N ALA A 79 -8.32 7.42 -5.13
CA ALA A 79 -8.40 8.20 -6.37
C ALA A 79 -9.86 8.46 -6.80
N LEU A 80 -10.74 7.47 -6.63
CA LEU A 80 -12.17 7.61 -6.93
C LEU A 80 -12.84 8.63 -6.00
N ILE A 81 -12.52 8.61 -4.71
CA ILE A 81 -13.05 9.59 -3.74
C ILE A 81 -12.61 11.01 -4.13
N VAL A 82 -11.34 11.22 -4.49
CA VAL A 82 -10.86 12.54 -4.94
C VAL A 82 -11.58 12.97 -6.20
N ALA A 83 -11.70 12.10 -7.20
CA ALA A 83 -12.39 12.42 -8.45
C ALA A 83 -13.87 12.77 -8.20
N GLN A 84 -14.55 12.03 -7.33
CA GLN A 84 -15.95 12.30 -6.99
C GLN A 84 -16.10 13.56 -6.14
N ALA A 85 -15.16 13.86 -5.25
CA ALA A 85 -15.12 15.10 -4.49
C ALA A 85 -15.04 16.32 -5.44
N SER A 86 -14.17 16.25 -6.45
CA SER A 86 -14.04 17.31 -7.45
C SER A 86 -15.33 17.49 -8.28
N ARG A 87 -15.96 16.39 -8.69
CA ARG A 87 -17.26 16.46 -9.42
C ARG A 87 -18.36 17.07 -8.58
N ALA A 88 -18.48 16.63 -7.32
CA ALA A 88 -19.47 17.19 -6.42
C ALA A 88 -19.23 18.69 -6.14
N ALA A 89 -17.95 19.08 -5.97
CA ALA A 89 -17.58 20.49 -5.81
C ALA A 89 -17.92 21.33 -7.05
N ASP A 90 -17.64 20.81 -8.24
CA ASP A 90 -17.99 21.46 -9.51
C ASP A 90 -19.51 21.56 -9.70
N ALA A 91 -20.28 20.54 -9.34
CA ALA A 91 -21.72 20.56 -9.39
C ALA A 91 -22.31 21.64 -8.44
N VAL A 92 -21.85 21.66 -7.19
CA VAL A 92 -22.29 22.65 -6.19
C VAL A 92 -21.88 24.06 -6.58
N THR A 93 -20.69 24.26 -7.17
CA THR A 93 -20.25 25.59 -7.62
C THR A 93 -21.00 26.08 -8.86
N ARG A 94 -21.44 25.16 -9.73
CA ARG A 94 -22.27 25.47 -10.91
C ARG A 94 -23.74 25.59 -10.58
N ALA A 95 -24.17 24.98 -9.45
CA ALA A 95 -25.56 25.01 -9.06
C ALA A 95 -26.04 26.47 -8.93
N GLY A 96 -26.87 26.85 -9.93
CA GLY A 96 -27.49 28.14 -9.97
C GLY A 96 -28.73 28.18 -9.10
N ARG A 97 -29.63 29.14 -9.41
CA ARG A 97 -30.91 29.29 -8.69
C ARG A 97 -31.98 28.30 -9.18
N SER A 98 -31.71 27.50 -10.22
CA SER A 98 -32.70 26.55 -10.73
C SER A 98 -32.85 25.36 -9.78
N ALA A 99 -34.05 24.84 -9.66
CA ALA A 99 -34.32 23.67 -8.83
C ALA A 99 -33.62 22.43 -9.40
N GLU A 100 -33.50 22.35 -10.73
CA GLU A 100 -32.84 21.23 -11.43
C GLU A 100 -31.35 21.16 -11.13
N ASP A 101 -30.62 22.30 -11.20
CA ASP A 101 -29.19 22.36 -10.87
C ASP A 101 -28.90 21.99 -9.40
N ARG A 102 -29.83 22.36 -8.50
CA ARG A 102 -29.70 21.99 -7.07
C ARG A 102 -29.94 20.51 -6.84
N ASP A 103 -30.86 19.90 -7.60
CA ASP A 103 -31.14 18.48 -7.49
C ASP A 103 -29.96 17.65 -8.03
N GLU A 104 -29.35 18.06 -9.14
CA GLU A 104 -28.13 17.47 -9.68
C GLU A 104 -26.98 17.57 -8.65
N ALA A 105 -26.72 18.74 -8.09
CA ALA A 105 -25.70 18.95 -7.07
C ALA A 105 -25.94 18.09 -5.82
N SER A 106 -27.19 17.99 -5.39
CA SER A 106 -27.58 17.10 -4.26
C SER A 106 -27.30 15.63 -4.56
N GLY A 107 -27.55 15.19 -5.79
CA GLY A 107 -27.25 13.84 -6.28
C GLY A 107 -25.76 13.55 -6.22
N GLU A 108 -24.90 14.47 -6.69
CA GLU A 108 -23.45 14.31 -6.67
C GLU A 108 -22.88 14.29 -5.23
N VAL A 109 -23.37 15.14 -4.35
CA VAL A 109 -22.99 15.15 -2.94
C VAL A 109 -23.38 13.84 -2.24
N ARG A 110 -24.57 13.33 -2.54
CA ARG A 110 -25.02 12.03 -2.01
C ARG A 110 -24.15 10.90 -2.51
N THR A 111 -23.80 10.89 -3.79
CA THR A 111 -22.92 9.89 -4.39
C THR A 111 -21.54 9.92 -3.75
N TYR A 112 -20.97 11.10 -3.54
CA TYR A 112 -19.70 11.26 -2.84
C TYR A 112 -19.74 10.67 -1.43
N THR A 113 -20.78 11.03 -0.65
CA THR A 113 -20.94 10.56 0.73
C THR A 113 -21.09 9.04 0.79
N GLN A 114 -21.88 8.47 -0.12
CA GLN A 114 -22.06 7.03 -0.21
C GLN A 114 -20.75 6.31 -0.58
N MET A 115 -20.02 6.86 -1.53
CA MET A 115 -18.70 6.32 -1.93
C MET A 115 -17.70 6.39 -0.76
N LEU A 116 -17.67 7.47 -0.01
CA LEU A 116 -16.82 7.59 1.17
C LEU A 116 -17.17 6.53 2.21
N LEU A 117 -18.45 6.34 2.52
CA LEU A 117 -18.90 5.34 3.50
C LEU A 117 -18.59 3.91 3.06
N THR A 118 -18.77 3.57 1.79
CA THR A 118 -18.50 2.21 1.27
C THR A 118 -17.01 1.92 1.15
N SER A 119 -16.17 2.94 0.91
CA SER A 119 -14.73 2.78 0.75
C SER A 119 -13.96 2.93 2.07
N ALA A 120 -14.52 3.55 3.09
CA ALA A 120 -13.87 3.77 4.38
C ALA A 120 -13.30 2.48 5.01
N PRO A 121 -14.00 1.33 5.04
CA PRO A 121 -13.45 0.08 5.58
C PRO A 121 -12.17 -0.37 4.87
N LEU A 122 -12.10 -0.22 3.55
CA LEU A 122 -10.92 -0.58 2.75
C LEU A 122 -9.74 0.36 3.02
N LEU A 123 -10.03 1.63 3.28
CA LEU A 123 -9.02 2.64 3.58
C LEU A 123 -8.44 2.51 4.99
N ILE A 124 -9.24 2.07 5.97
CA ILE A 124 -8.80 1.85 7.36
C ILE A 124 -7.70 0.79 7.45
N GLU A 125 -7.67 -0.17 6.54
CA GLU A 125 -6.60 -1.17 6.47
C GLU A 125 -5.26 -0.60 5.99
N ALA A 126 -5.25 0.63 5.45
CA ALA A 126 -4.03 1.31 5.05
C ALA A 126 -3.23 1.76 6.27
N ARG A 127 -1.92 1.85 6.10
CA ARG A 127 -1.06 2.42 7.12
C ARG A 127 -1.22 3.94 7.13
N ASP A 128 -1.76 4.48 8.21
CA ASP A 128 -2.01 5.92 8.41
C ASP A 128 -3.07 6.53 7.46
N PRO A 129 -4.31 6.00 7.47
CA PRO A 129 -5.39 6.54 6.64
C PRO A 129 -6.03 7.80 7.23
N ARG A 130 -5.68 8.19 8.48
CA ARG A 130 -6.39 9.21 9.26
C ARG A 130 -6.46 10.56 8.54
N ALA A 131 -5.31 11.06 8.09
CA ALA A 131 -5.25 12.35 7.42
C ALA A 131 -6.11 12.40 6.15
N PHE A 132 -6.15 11.30 5.38
CA PHE A 132 -7.00 11.20 4.20
C PHE A 132 -8.49 11.14 4.57
N LEU A 133 -8.86 10.35 5.56
CA LEU A 133 -10.24 10.22 5.99
C LEU A 133 -10.77 11.52 6.62
N GLU A 134 -9.98 12.21 7.42
CA GLU A 134 -10.30 13.51 7.98
C GLU A 134 -10.51 14.57 6.89
N ALA A 135 -9.62 14.61 5.89
CA ALA A 135 -9.77 15.51 4.75
C ALA A 135 -11.03 15.18 3.94
N ALA A 136 -11.34 13.89 3.70
CA ALA A 136 -12.54 13.49 2.99
C ALA A 136 -13.83 13.84 3.75
N GLN A 137 -13.84 13.68 5.06
CA GLN A 137 -14.96 14.10 5.92
C GLN A 137 -15.12 15.62 5.91
N HIS A 138 -14.01 16.34 5.91
CA HIS A 138 -14.05 17.80 5.83
C HIS A 138 -14.68 18.28 4.52
N VAL A 139 -14.30 17.67 3.39
CA VAL A 139 -14.94 17.94 2.08
C VAL A 139 -16.44 17.65 2.14
N ALA A 140 -16.86 16.52 2.71
CA ALA A 140 -18.28 16.22 2.86
C ALA A 140 -19.03 17.32 3.63
N ALA A 141 -18.46 17.80 4.73
CA ALA A 141 -19.05 18.87 5.53
C ALA A 141 -19.15 20.18 4.75
N GLU A 142 -18.12 20.56 3.99
CA GLU A 142 -18.14 21.79 3.18
C GLU A 142 -19.10 21.67 1.99
N LEU A 143 -19.23 20.50 1.37
CA LEU A 143 -20.22 20.24 0.32
C LEU A 143 -21.65 20.41 0.85
N PHE A 144 -21.95 19.87 2.03
CA PHE A 144 -23.26 20.07 2.66
C PHE A 144 -23.53 21.53 3.00
N ARG A 145 -22.55 22.27 3.51
CA ARG A 145 -22.69 23.70 3.79
C ARG A 145 -22.93 24.50 2.52
N ALA A 146 -22.18 24.20 1.46
CA ALA A 146 -22.30 24.90 0.18
C ALA A 146 -23.66 24.64 -0.50
N LEU A 147 -24.18 23.41 -0.37
CA LEU A 147 -25.49 23.04 -0.91
C LEU A 147 -26.66 23.79 -0.25
N HIS A 148 -26.50 24.16 1.04
CA HIS A 148 -27.53 24.84 1.84
C HIS A 148 -27.19 26.31 2.10
N ALA A 149 -26.14 26.86 1.50
CA ALA A 149 -25.75 28.24 1.69
C ALA A 149 -26.74 29.20 1.01
N GLU A 150 -27.08 30.28 1.71
CA GLU A 150 -27.78 31.41 1.12
C GLU A 150 -26.87 32.21 0.17
N ASP A 151 -27.46 32.97 -0.74
CA ASP A 151 -26.74 33.69 -1.80
C ASP A 151 -25.55 34.53 -1.29
N GLU A 152 -25.71 35.19 -0.11
CA GLU A 152 -24.65 36.02 0.51
C GLU A 152 -23.47 35.19 1.04
N GLN A 153 -23.69 33.92 1.41
CA GLN A 153 -22.69 33.03 1.97
C GLN A 153 -22.05 32.11 0.93
N LEU A 154 -22.51 32.17 -0.31
CA LEU A 154 -22.11 31.24 -1.35
C LEU A 154 -20.62 31.40 -1.71
N GLU A 155 -20.12 32.60 -1.94
CA GLU A 155 -18.74 32.85 -2.35
C GLU A 155 -17.71 32.46 -1.28
N PRO A 156 -17.84 32.86 0.02
CA PRO A 156 -16.89 32.39 1.03
C PRO A 156 -16.97 30.88 1.27
N THR A 157 -18.12 30.25 1.03
CA THR A 157 -18.28 28.80 1.16
C THR A 157 -17.62 28.05 0.00
N LYS A 158 -17.70 28.56 -1.24
CA LYS A 158 -16.98 28.03 -2.40
C LYS A 158 -15.46 28.04 -2.18
N ALA A 159 -14.92 29.15 -1.66
CA ALA A 159 -13.48 29.23 -1.36
C ALA A 159 -13.03 28.20 -0.32
N LYS A 160 -13.85 27.95 0.71
CA LYS A 160 -13.59 26.90 1.72
C LYS A 160 -13.66 25.51 1.11
N LEU A 161 -14.64 25.26 0.24
CA LEU A 161 -14.79 23.98 -0.46
C LEU A 161 -13.59 23.69 -1.38
N ASP A 162 -13.15 24.68 -2.18
CA ASP A 162 -11.97 24.53 -3.02
C ASP A 162 -10.70 24.23 -2.20
N HIS A 163 -10.55 24.89 -1.06
CA HIS A 163 -9.45 24.61 -0.13
C HIS A 163 -9.53 23.18 0.44
N ALA A 164 -10.71 22.73 0.83
CA ALA A 164 -10.91 21.38 1.35
C ALA A 164 -10.62 20.30 0.30
N VAL A 165 -11.04 20.50 -0.96
CA VAL A 165 -10.72 19.59 -2.07
C VAL A 165 -9.21 19.52 -2.33
N LYS A 166 -8.49 20.66 -2.30
CA LYS A 166 -7.03 20.68 -2.41
C LYS A 166 -6.34 19.96 -1.25
N GLN A 167 -6.85 20.08 -0.03
CA GLN A 167 -6.33 19.34 1.12
C GLN A 167 -6.54 17.81 0.94
N LEU A 168 -7.70 17.41 0.42
CA LEU A 168 -7.98 16.00 0.13
C LEU A 168 -7.03 15.45 -0.92
N ASP A 169 -6.78 16.19 -2.00
CA ASP A 169 -5.84 15.78 -3.06
C ASP A 169 -4.41 15.64 -2.51
N ALA A 170 -3.96 16.58 -1.69
CA ALA A 170 -2.66 16.51 -1.02
C ALA A 170 -2.56 15.31 -0.06
N ALA A 171 -3.62 15.00 0.69
CA ALA A 171 -3.68 13.86 1.59
C ALA A 171 -3.67 12.52 0.80
N ALA A 172 -4.37 12.46 -0.34
CA ALA A 172 -4.35 11.32 -1.25
C ALA A 172 -2.95 11.08 -1.83
N ALA A 173 -2.29 12.15 -2.29
CA ALA A 173 -0.91 12.06 -2.79
C ALA A 173 0.08 11.58 -1.71
N ALA A 174 -0.08 12.04 -0.47
CA ALA A 174 0.72 11.58 0.67
C ALA A 174 0.48 10.09 0.97
N LEU A 175 -0.78 9.64 0.98
CA LEU A 175 -1.16 8.25 1.17
C LEU A 175 -0.55 7.35 0.09
N LEU A 176 -0.67 7.72 -1.19
CA LEU A 176 -0.10 6.98 -2.31
C LEU A 176 1.43 6.94 -2.27
N LYS A 177 2.06 8.04 -1.86
CA LYS A 177 3.52 8.11 -1.67
C LYS A 177 3.97 7.18 -0.54
N ALA A 178 3.26 7.12 0.57
CA ALA A 178 3.55 6.20 1.68
C ALA A 178 3.46 4.75 1.22
N LEU A 179 2.38 4.37 0.52
CA LEU A 179 2.21 3.03 -0.05
C LEU A 179 3.33 2.66 -1.04
N SER A 180 3.71 3.58 -1.93
CA SER A 180 4.78 3.34 -2.91
C SER A 180 6.16 3.23 -2.27
N SER A 181 6.43 3.95 -1.18
CA SER A 181 7.68 3.86 -0.43
C SER A 181 7.82 2.53 0.30
N GLU A 182 6.74 2.00 0.85
CA GLU A 182 6.71 0.67 1.47
C GLU A 182 6.96 -0.45 0.45
N GLN A 183 6.36 -0.36 -0.74
CA GLN A 183 6.64 -1.30 -1.83
C GLN A 183 8.11 -1.26 -2.22
N ARG A 184 8.71 -0.08 -2.39
CA ARG A 184 10.14 0.06 -2.72
C ARG A 184 11.02 -0.49 -1.61
N ALA A 185 10.71 -0.20 -0.35
CA ALA A 185 11.46 -0.74 0.79
C ALA A 185 11.37 -2.27 0.87
N ALA A 186 10.22 -2.86 0.55
CA ALA A 186 10.07 -4.31 0.50
C ALA A 186 10.86 -4.96 -0.64
N ILE A 187 10.95 -4.31 -1.80
CA ILE A 187 11.71 -4.79 -2.97
C ILE A 187 13.22 -4.64 -2.75
N SER A 188 13.69 -3.52 -2.17
CA SER A 188 15.11 -3.28 -1.90
C SER A 188 15.71 -4.25 -0.87
N GLN A 189 14.88 -4.90 -0.09
CA GLN A 189 15.29 -5.94 0.86
C GLN A 189 15.41 -7.34 0.24
N LEU A 190 15.21 -7.52 -1.09
CA LEU A 190 15.47 -8.79 -1.77
C LEU A 190 16.97 -8.99 -1.91
N PRO A 191 17.50 -10.18 -1.51
CA PRO A 191 18.93 -10.47 -1.61
C PRO A 191 19.41 -10.68 -3.06
N ILE A 192 18.50 -10.81 -4.01
CA ILE A 192 18.80 -11.00 -5.43
C ILE A 192 18.44 -9.71 -6.14
N SER A 193 19.44 -8.93 -6.50
CA SER A 193 19.31 -7.82 -7.44
C SER A 193 19.00 -8.39 -8.83
N MET A 194 17.72 -8.68 -9.09
CA MET A 194 17.23 -8.76 -10.46
C MET A 194 17.05 -7.30 -10.96
N ALA A 195 18.15 -6.57 -11.05
CA ALA A 195 18.17 -5.37 -11.84
C ALA A 195 17.96 -5.82 -13.30
N PRO A 196 16.89 -5.39 -13.98
CA PRO A 196 16.83 -5.58 -15.43
C PRO A 196 18.02 -4.84 -16.00
N GLY A 197 18.87 -5.59 -16.71
CA GLY A 197 20.05 -5.04 -17.36
C GLY A 197 19.65 -3.83 -18.17
N ARG A 198 20.30 -2.69 -17.89
CA ARG A 198 20.29 -1.56 -18.79
C ARG A 198 21.05 -2.00 -20.03
N SER A 199 20.32 -2.35 -21.07
CA SER A 199 20.80 -2.35 -22.44
C SER A 199 20.60 -0.97 -23.03
#